data_7edcf7246e4bc4052cf08da9f5af72a6
#
_entry.id   7edcf7246e4bc4052cf08da9f5af72a6
#
_cell.length_a   1.000
_cell.length_b   1.000
_cell.length_c   1.000
_cell.angle_alpha   90.00
_cell.angle_beta   90.00
_cell.angle_gamma   90.00
#
_symmetry.space_group_name_H-M   'P 1'
#
loop_
_entity.id
_entity.type
_entity.pdbx_description
1 polymer ?
#
loop_
_entity_poly.entity_id
_entity_poly.type
_entity_poly.pdbx_seq_one_letter_code
_entity_poly.pdbx_strand_id
1 'polypeptide(L)'
;MKFQHFVSAIIMSVIIFAFISCSKSSSGNQQPPGGGNNPTITIYNMAFPASTSVKVGTVVKWYNKDGYAHTVTSDDGTSFNSGNLAGGTTFSYTAATVGSFAYHCNIHSNMHGTLVVTQ
;
A
#
# COMPACT_ATOMS: atom_id res chain seq x y z
N MET A 1 -3.02 64.08 -59.05
CA MET A 1 -3.79 62.93 -58.53
C MET A 1 -2.92 61.73 -58.64
N LYS A 2 -2.30 61.29 -57.60
CA LYS A 2 -1.43 60.11 -57.61
C LYS A 2 -1.91 59.15 -56.54
N PHE A 3 -2.43 58.03 -57.00
CA PHE A 3 -2.75 56.91 -56.15
C PHE A 3 -1.44 56.20 -55.74
N GLN A 4 -1.16 56.22 -54.48
CA GLN A 4 -0.06 55.40 -53.96
C GLN A 4 -0.62 54.11 -53.37
N HIS A 5 -0.30 53.05 -54.00
CA HIS A 5 -0.59 51.72 -53.53
C HIS A 5 0.39 51.34 -52.40
N PHE A 6 -0.09 51.35 -51.19
CA PHE A 6 0.67 50.70 -50.10
C PHE A 6 0.36 49.20 -50.11
N VAL A 7 1.29 48.48 -50.62
CA VAL A 7 1.28 47.03 -50.49
C VAL A 7 1.74 46.71 -49.08
N SER A 8 0.80 46.44 -48.22
CA SER A 8 1.07 45.97 -46.86
C SER A 8 1.41 44.47 -46.96
N ALA A 9 2.68 44.17 -46.81
CA ALA A 9 3.14 42.79 -46.70
C ALA A 9 2.71 42.23 -45.31
N ILE A 10 1.66 41.42 -45.32
CA ILE A 10 1.26 40.67 -44.14
C ILE A 10 2.25 39.51 -43.98
N ILE A 11 3.20 39.68 -43.09
CA ILE A 11 4.07 38.59 -42.66
C ILE A 11 3.21 37.70 -41.73
N MET A 12 2.73 36.63 -42.30
CA MET A 12 2.00 35.59 -41.59
C MET A 12 3.04 34.73 -40.83
N SER A 13 3.27 35.13 -39.58
CA SER A 13 4.08 34.35 -38.68
C SER A 13 3.31 33.08 -38.29
N VAL A 14 3.67 31.99 -38.94
CA VAL A 14 3.16 30.65 -38.58
C VAL A 14 3.83 30.24 -37.28
N ILE A 15 3.16 30.47 -36.19
CA ILE A 15 3.54 29.92 -34.90
C ILE A 15 3.15 28.45 -34.93
N ILE A 16 4.12 27.59 -35.18
CA ILE A 16 3.97 26.15 -35.06
C ILE A 16 3.94 25.86 -33.57
N PHE A 17 2.75 25.73 -33.00
CA PHE A 17 2.57 25.12 -31.67
C PHE A 17 2.86 23.62 -31.82
N ALA A 18 4.07 23.23 -31.48
CA ALA A 18 4.38 21.85 -31.23
C ALA A 18 3.64 21.42 -29.99
N PHE A 19 2.46 20.82 -30.15
CA PHE A 19 1.81 20.08 -29.07
C PHE A 19 2.66 18.86 -28.79
N ILE A 20 3.54 18.98 -27.79
CA ILE A 20 4.15 17.82 -27.16
C ILE A 20 3.02 17.13 -26.42
N SER A 21 2.39 16.20 -27.08
CA SER A 21 1.48 15.25 -26.48
C SER A 21 2.31 14.28 -25.61
N CYS A 22 2.57 14.67 -24.38
CA CYS A 22 2.99 13.73 -23.37
C CYS A 22 1.78 12.87 -22.99
N SER A 23 1.55 11.82 -23.75
CA SER A 23 0.74 10.69 -23.33
C SER A 23 1.51 9.92 -22.26
N LYS A 24 1.56 10.45 -21.05
CA LYS A 24 1.82 9.63 -19.87
C LYS A 24 0.53 8.95 -19.50
N SER A 25 0.28 7.79 -20.05
CA SER A 25 -0.56 6.81 -19.40
C SER A 25 0.22 6.30 -18.18
N SER A 26 0.22 7.13 -17.15
CA SER A 26 0.52 6.69 -15.81
C SER A 26 -0.70 5.93 -15.33
N SER A 27 -0.69 4.64 -15.52
CA SER A 27 -1.34 3.73 -14.61
C SER A 27 -0.62 3.92 -13.28
N GLY A 28 -0.92 5.02 -12.63
CA GLY A 28 -0.41 5.38 -11.33
C GLY A 28 -1.06 4.48 -10.31
N ASN A 29 -0.50 3.30 -10.15
CA ASN A 29 -0.57 2.61 -8.88
C ASN A 29 0.26 3.48 -7.92
N GLN A 30 -0.35 4.51 -7.36
CA GLN A 30 0.24 5.28 -6.26
C GLN A 30 0.24 4.35 -5.04
N GLN A 31 1.27 3.53 -4.96
CA GLN A 31 1.71 2.95 -3.73
C GLN A 31 2.04 4.12 -2.80
N PRO A 32 1.43 4.19 -1.59
CA PRO A 32 1.77 5.22 -0.62
C PRO A 32 3.29 5.23 -0.40
N PRO A 33 3.92 6.38 -0.12
CA PRO A 33 5.35 6.48 0.11
C PRO A 33 5.71 5.80 1.43
N GLY A 34 5.93 4.53 1.37
CA GLY A 34 6.41 3.64 2.41
C GLY A 34 7.22 2.59 1.69
N GLY A 35 8.42 2.96 1.24
CA GLY A 35 9.39 2.03 0.67
C GLY A 35 9.81 1.03 1.72
N GLY A 36 9.15 -0.09 1.76
CA GLY A 36 9.50 -1.20 2.61
C GLY A 36 8.88 -2.45 2.00
N ASN A 37 9.64 -3.51 1.92
CA ASN A 37 9.13 -4.83 1.61
C ASN A 37 7.89 -5.05 2.47
N ASN A 38 6.73 -5.29 1.85
CA ASN A 38 5.52 -5.65 2.56
C ASN A 38 5.74 -7.03 3.20
N PRO A 39 6.06 -7.13 4.50
CA PRO A 39 6.47 -8.38 5.09
C PRO A 39 5.28 -9.33 5.15
N THR A 40 5.58 -10.61 4.95
CA THR A 40 4.61 -11.67 5.17
C THR A 40 4.98 -12.41 6.45
N ILE A 41 4.11 -12.34 7.44
CA ILE A 41 4.17 -13.11 8.66
C ILE A 41 3.53 -14.46 8.36
N THR A 42 4.30 -15.52 8.43
CA THR A 42 3.78 -16.86 8.20
C THR A 42 3.27 -17.46 9.52
N ILE A 43 2.00 -17.85 9.53
CA ILE A 43 1.42 -18.66 10.59
C ILE A 43 1.74 -20.12 10.25
N TYR A 44 2.48 -20.77 11.10
CA TYR A 44 2.88 -22.15 10.89
C TYR A 44 3.04 -22.90 12.22
N ASN A 45 2.62 -24.16 12.22
CA ASN A 45 2.75 -25.01 13.38
C ASN A 45 2.03 -24.47 14.62
N MET A 46 0.85 -23.84 14.40
CA MET A 46 0.03 -23.20 15.44
C MET A 46 0.79 -22.12 16.23
N ALA A 47 1.63 -21.34 15.52
CA ALA A 47 2.44 -20.28 16.11
C ALA A 47 2.53 -19.04 15.23
N PHE A 48 2.63 -17.88 15.89
CA PHE A 48 3.10 -16.62 15.32
C PHE A 48 4.59 -16.44 15.63
N PRO A 49 5.35 -15.67 14.83
CA PRO A 49 6.62 -15.10 15.29
C PRO A 49 6.38 -14.24 16.53
N ALA A 50 7.30 -14.29 17.48
CA ALA A 50 7.16 -13.56 18.75
C ALA A 50 7.02 -12.05 18.55
N SER A 51 7.75 -11.48 17.59
CA SER A 51 7.66 -10.06 17.23
C SER A 51 8.03 -9.83 15.77
N THR A 52 7.36 -8.87 15.16
CA THR A 52 7.68 -8.36 13.81
C THR A 52 7.69 -6.84 13.85
N SER A 53 8.77 -6.23 13.35
CA SER A 53 8.91 -4.76 13.29
C SER A 53 8.74 -4.27 11.87
N VAL A 54 7.97 -3.19 11.71
CA VAL A 54 7.72 -2.55 10.42
C VAL A 54 7.73 -1.02 10.59
N LYS A 55 7.84 -0.31 9.47
CA LYS A 55 7.64 1.15 9.46
C LYS A 55 6.16 1.51 9.30
N VAL A 56 5.78 2.67 9.81
CA VAL A 56 4.45 3.23 9.59
C VAL A 56 4.16 3.34 8.09
N GLY A 57 2.94 3.01 7.68
CA GLY A 57 2.52 2.95 6.28
C GLY A 57 2.77 1.60 5.59
N THR A 58 3.46 0.66 6.24
CA THR A 58 3.72 -0.67 5.68
C THR A 58 2.44 -1.51 5.66
N VAL A 59 2.22 -2.22 4.55
CA VAL A 59 1.19 -3.26 4.48
C VAL A 59 1.77 -4.57 4.97
N VAL A 60 1.31 -5.04 6.11
CA VAL A 60 1.69 -6.32 6.71
C VAL A 60 0.71 -7.40 6.27
N LYS A 61 1.22 -8.57 5.94
CA LYS A 61 0.41 -9.73 5.53
C LYS A 61 0.62 -10.87 6.51
N TRP A 62 -0.46 -11.54 6.92
CA TRP A 62 -0.39 -12.82 7.63
C TRP A 62 -0.86 -13.92 6.69
N TYR A 63 0.01 -14.86 6.39
CA TYR A 63 -0.30 -16.02 5.58
C TYR A 63 -0.47 -17.24 6.46
N ASN A 64 -1.63 -17.85 6.44
CA ASN A 64 -1.88 -19.09 7.17
C ASN A 64 -1.37 -20.30 6.36
N LYS A 65 -0.23 -20.85 6.77
CA LYS A 65 0.37 -22.02 6.15
C LYS A 65 -0.16 -23.34 6.74
N ASP A 66 -0.86 -23.28 7.87
CA ASP A 66 -1.46 -24.47 8.47
C ASP A 66 -2.72 -24.92 7.72
N GLY A 67 -3.14 -26.14 7.93
CA GLY A 67 -4.35 -26.71 7.30
C GLY A 67 -5.65 -26.34 8.03
N TYR A 68 -5.58 -25.62 9.17
CA TYR A 68 -6.75 -25.24 9.98
C TYR A 68 -6.90 -23.72 10.00
N ALA A 69 -8.09 -23.25 10.41
CA ALA A 69 -8.34 -21.84 10.56
C ALA A 69 -7.63 -21.26 11.79
N HIS A 70 -7.14 -20.03 11.65
CA HIS A 70 -6.65 -19.19 12.74
C HIS A 70 -7.36 -17.83 12.72
N THR A 71 -7.11 -16.98 13.72
CA THR A 71 -7.42 -15.56 13.65
C THR A 71 -6.18 -14.74 13.94
N VAL A 72 -6.15 -13.51 13.44
CA VAL A 72 -5.15 -12.50 13.79
C VAL A 72 -5.92 -11.34 14.40
N THR A 73 -5.96 -11.28 15.72
CA THR A 73 -6.82 -10.34 16.46
C THR A 73 -5.97 -9.53 17.42
N SER A 74 -5.96 -8.22 17.26
CA SER A 74 -5.22 -7.33 18.18
C SER A 74 -5.83 -7.35 19.58
N ASP A 75 -4.97 -7.35 20.62
CA ASP A 75 -5.40 -7.42 22.01
C ASP A 75 -6.17 -6.18 22.47
N ASP A 76 -5.97 -5.04 21.79
CA ASP A 76 -6.72 -3.81 22.03
C ASP A 76 -8.17 -3.86 21.51
N GLY A 77 -8.52 -4.92 20.76
CA GLY A 77 -9.85 -5.16 20.20
C GLY A 77 -10.26 -4.23 19.07
N THR A 78 -9.39 -3.33 18.62
CA THR A 78 -9.74 -2.26 17.66
C THR A 78 -8.80 -2.13 16.46
N SER A 79 -7.49 -2.40 16.63
CA SER A 79 -6.50 -2.13 15.61
C SER A 79 -6.65 -3.03 14.38
N PHE A 80 -6.80 -4.33 14.58
CA PHE A 80 -7.06 -5.28 13.49
C PHE A 80 -7.70 -6.59 13.96
N ASN A 81 -8.48 -7.17 13.06
CA ASN A 81 -9.10 -8.47 13.26
C ASN A 81 -9.32 -9.12 11.89
N SER A 82 -8.71 -10.29 11.67
CA SER A 82 -8.87 -11.02 10.41
C SER A 82 -10.18 -11.79 10.30
N GLY A 83 -10.90 -11.99 11.42
CA GLY A 83 -11.88 -13.07 11.50
C GLY A 83 -11.23 -14.43 11.27
N ASN A 84 -12.00 -15.43 10.84
CA ASN A 84 -11.47 -16.75 10.51
C ASN A 84 -10.61 -16.69 9.25
N LEU A 85 -9.32 -16.94 9.39
CA LEU A 85 -8.33 -17.04 8.34
C LEU A 85 -8.10 -18.51 8.01
N ALA A 86 -8.73 -19.01 6.96
CA ALA A 86 -8.62 -20.41 6.55
C ALA A 86 -7.18 -20.78 6.13
N GLY A 87 -6.85 -22.07 6.17
CA GLY A 87 -5.57 -22.56 5.67
C GLY A 87 -5.32 -22.15 4.22
N GLY A 88 -4.10 -21.71 3.92
CA GLY A 88 -3.70 -21.22 2.59
C GLY A 88 -4.17 -19.80 2.25
N THR A 89 -4.83 -19.07 3.15
CA THR A 89 -5.30 -17.72 2.90
C THR A 89 -4.45 -16.65 3.59
N THR A 90 -4.63 -15.40 3.18
CA THR A 90 -3.84 -14.25 3.67
C THR A 90 -4.77 -13.15 4.18
N PHE A 91 -4.41 -12.56 5.32
CA PHE A 91 -4.97 -11.33 5.86
C PHE A 91 -3.96 -10.20 5.71
N SER A 92 -4.41 -8.98 5.37
CA SER A 92 -3.56 -7.80 5.21
C SER A 92 -4.03 -6.65 6.09
N TYR A 93 -3.08 -5.92 6.67
CA TYR A 93 -3.32 -4.75 7.52
C TYR A 93 -2.30 -3.66 7.18
N THR A 94 -2.76 -2.41 7.08
CA THR A 94 -1.87 -1.25 6.92
C THR A 94 -1.51 -0.70 8.29
N ALA A 95 -0.22 -0.74 8.63
CA ALA A 95 0.31 -0.25 9.89
C ALA A 95 0.32 1.28 9.94
N ALA A 96 -0.84 1.90 10.17
CA ALA A 96 -1.03 3.36 10.06
C ALA A 96 -0.55 4.15 11.30
N THR A 97 -0.38 3.51 12.43
CA THR A 97 -0.05 4.16 13.71
C THR A 97 1.20 3.55 14.32
N VAL A 98 2.13 4.41 14.74
CA VAL A 98 3.32 3.99 15.50
C VAL A 98 2.91 3.43 16.85
N GLY A 99 3.51 2.30 17.25
CA GLY A 99 3.22 1.65 18.52
C GLY A 99 3.56 0.17 18.53
N SER A 100 3.23 -0.48 19.63
CA SER A 100 3.39 -1.92 19.83
C SER A 100 2.00 -2.55 19.99
N PHE A 101 1.66 -3.45 19.08
CA PHE A 101 0.34 -4.08 19.02
C PHE A 101 0.50 -5.57 19.27
N ALA A 102 0.19 -5.99 20.50
CA ALA A 102 0.07 -7.41 20.81
C ALA A 102 -1.17 -7.99 20.13
N TYR A 103 -1.09 -9.23 19.69
CA TYR A 103 -2.20 -9.93 19.03
C TYR A 103 -2.17 -11.42 19.33
N HIS A 104 -3.31 -12.04 19.16
CA HIS A 104 -3.52 -13.46 19.46
C HIS A 104 -4.46 -14.13 18.44
N CYS A 105 -4.57 -15.45 18.55
CA CYS A 105 -5.58 -16.24 17.88
C CYS A 105 -6.75 -16.52 18.82
N ASN A 106 -7.97 -16.21 18.41
CA ASN A 106 -9.17 -16.49 19.22
C ASN A 106 -9.53 -17.98 19.29
N ILE A 107 -8.99 -18.79 18.35
CA ILE A 107 -9.29 -20.23 18.27
C ILE A 107 -8.31 -21.04 19.13
N HIS A 108 -7.03 -20.60 19.17
CA HIS A 108 -5.94 -21.32 19.85
C HIS A 108 -5.26 -20.39 20.85
N SER A 109 -5.57 -20.54 22.12
CA SER A 109 -5.25 -19.60 23.21
C SER A 109 -3.76 -19.40 23.49
N ASN A 110 -2.89 -20.28 23.00
CA ASN A 110 -1.43 -20.18 23.16
C ASN A 110 -0.70 -19.52 22.00
N MET A 111 -1.43 -19.04 20.98
CA MET A 111 -0.85 -18.33 19.86
C MET A 111 -0.87 -16.81 20.09
N HIS A 112 0.30 -16.22 20.33
CA HIS A 112 0.49 -14.80 20.54
C HIS A 112 1.63 -14.26 19.70
N GLY A 113 1.54 -12.99 19.30
CA GLY A 113 2.58 -12.25 18.58
C GLY A 113 2.53 -10.77 18.89
N THR A 114 3.50 -10.02 18.42
CA THR A 114 3.56 -8.57 18.55
C THR A 114 3.96 -7.94 17.23
N LEU A 115 3.19 -6.95 16.79
CA LEU A 115 3.55 -6.07 15.69
C LEU A 115 4.07 -4.75 16.25
N VAL A 116 5.34 -4.43 15.96
CA VAL A 116 5.97 -3.17 16.34
C VAL A 116 6.02 -2.25 15.15
N VAL A 117 5.35 -1.10 15.22
CA VAL A 117 5.33 -0.09 14.15
C VAL A 117 6.19 1.08 14.58
N THR A 118 7.21 1.38 13.78
CA THR A 118 8.17 2.48 14.01
C THR A 118 8.01 3.60 12.98
N GLN A 119 8.67 4.73 13.23
CA GLN A 119 8.81 5.83 12.27
C GLN A 119 9.58 5.41 11.03
#